data_b6ef4c11f6372db95da4e0ab8a6b44c6
#
_entry.id   b6ef4c11f6372db95da4e0ab8a6b44c6
#
_cell.length_a   1.000
_cell.length_b   1.000
_cell.length_c   1.000
_cell.angle_alpha   90.00
_cell.angle_beta   90.00
_cell.angle_gamma   90.00
#
_symmetry.space_group_name_H-M   'P 1'
#
loop_
_entity.id
_entity.type
_entity.pdbx_description
1 polymer ?
#
loop_
_entity_poly.entity_id
_entity_poly.type
_entity_poly.pdbx_seq_one_letter_code
_entity_poly.pdbx_strand_id
1 'polypeptide(L)'
;MEKIKGLIDAPFTPMLPNGDINPSVIPAYAAMLVKNGLKGVFINGSSGEGYMLTAEERMELARAWVAAVPSGFKVIVHVGSCCLRESVKLARDAEEIGAWGIGAMAPPFPKIGRIEELVKYCETIAAAAPSLPFYYYHIPASTLSTSLGVTTTPPVFLS
;
A
#
# COMPACT_ATOMS: atom_id res chain seq x y z
N MET A 1 1.76 -17.01 -8.24
CA MET A 1 1.24 -16.07 -7.21
C MET A 1 -0.19 -16.46 -6.83
N GLU A 2 -0.50 -16.50 -5.52
CA GLU A 2 -1.85 -16.79 -5.04
C GLU A 2 -2.79 -15.61 -5.33
N LYS A 3 -3.92 -15.86 -6.00
CA LYS A 3 -4.93 -14.82 -6.24
C LYS A 3 -5.70 -14.57 -4.95
N ILE A 4 -5.83 -13.29 -4.57
CA ILE A 4 -6.68 -12.90 -3.44
C ILE A 4 -8.14 -13.18 -3.79
N LYS A 5 -8.82 -13.94 -2.93
CA LYS A 5 -10.27 -14.18 -3.02
C LYS A 5 -10.94 -13.57 -1.80
N GLY A 6 -11.96 -12.72 -2.02
CA GLY A 6 -12.71 -12.03 -0.98
C GLY A 6 -12.41 -10.53 -0.93
N LEU A 7 -12.89 -9.87 0.10
CA LEU A 7 -12.79 -8.43 0.27
C LEU A 7 -11.49 -8.05 0.98
N ILE A 8 -10.83 -7.03 0.48
CA ILE A 8 -9.70 -6.32 1.09
C ILE A 8 -10.20 -4.92 1.43
N ASP A 9 -10.03 -4.50 2.67
CA ASP A 9 -10.36 -3.14 3.11
C ASP A 9 -9.19 -2.18 2.86
N ALA A 10 -9.51 -0.90 2.67
CA ALA A 10 -8.55 0.20 2.65
C ALA A 10 -8.81 1.09 3.89
N PRO A 11 -8.32 0.69 5.07
CA PRO A 11 -8.69 1.32 6.32
C PRO A 11 -8.12 2.74 6.43
N PHE A 12 -8.85 3.58 7.17
CA PHE A 12 -8.33 4.87 7.61
C PHE A 12 -7.18 4.67 8.59
N THR A 13 -6.22 5.61 8.60
CA THR A 13 -5.21 5.67 9.64
C THR A 13 -5.83 6.23 10.92
N PRO A 14 -5.78 5.48 12.04
CA PRO A 14 -6.26 6.00 13.32
C PRO A 14 -5.34 7.13 13.79
N MET A 15 -5.93 8.25 14.23
CA MET A 15 -5.20 9.41 14.72
C MET A 15 -5.71 9.86 16.10
N LEU A 16 -4.84 10.51 16.85
CA LEU A 16 -5.16 11.22 18.06
C LEU A 16 -5.71 12.62 17.74
N PRO A 17 -6.40 13.29 18.68
CA PRO A 17 -6.94 14.64 18.45
C PRO A 17 -5.90 15.71 18.10
N ASN A 18 -4.61 15.47 18.42
CA ASN A 18 -3.50 16.35 18.06
C ASN A 18 -2.91 16.09 16.67
N GLY A 19 -3.43 15.07 15.95
CA GLY A 19 -2.99 14.69 14.61
C GLY A 19 -1.88 13.63 14.56
N ASP A 20 -1.36 13.16 15.68
CA ASP A 20 -0.42 12.05 15.72
C ASP A 20 -1.12 10.73 15.39
N ILE A 21 -0.40 9.79 14.78
CA ILE A 21 -0.94 8.44 14.54
C ILE A 21 -1.26 7.73 15.86
N ASN A 22 -2.29 6.88 15.85
CA ASN A 22 -2.70 6.09 17.01
C ASN A 22 -2.67 4.58 16.73
N PRO A 23 -1.49 3.96 16.69
CA PRO A 23 -1.37 2.52 16.44
C PRO A 23 -2.03 1.64 17.49
N SER A 24 -2.29 2.17 18.70
CA SER A 24 -2.85 1.39 19.82
C SER A 24 -4.25 0.85 19.57
N VAL A 25 -5.02 1.44 18.65
CA VAL A 25 -6.37 0.98 18.30
C VAL A 25 -6.37 -0.07 17.16
N ILE A 26 -5.24 -0.27 16.48
CA ILE A 26 -5.14 -1.20 15.35
C ILE A 26 -5.54 -2.63 15.72
N PRO A 27 -5.16 -3.19 16.89
CA PRO A 27 -5.60 -4.54 17.24
C PRO A 27 -7.12 -4.70 17.31
N ALA A 28 -7.84 -3.74 17.88
CA ALA A 28 -9.30 -3.76 17.92
C ALA A 28 -9.92 -3.58 16.53
N TYR A 29 -9.32 -2.70 15.71
CA TYR A 29 -9.74 -2.48 14.33
C TYR A 29 -9.55 -3.74 13.48
N ALA A 30 -8.39 -4.38 13.55
CA ALA A 30 -8.10 -5.64 12.87
C ALA A 30 -9.08 -6.74 13.27
N ALA A 31 -9.36 -6.91 14.58
CA ALA A 31 -10.32 -7.88 15.08
C ALA A 31 -11.73 -7.64 14.51
N MET A 32 -12.16 -6.39 14.39
CA MET A 32 -13.44 -6.02 13.79
C MET A 32 -13.50 -6.41 12.31
N LEU A 33 -12.45 -6.12 11.54
CA LEU A 33 -12.40 -6.46 10.11
C LEU A 33 -12.40 -7.98 9.89
N VAL A 34 -11.64 -8.72 10.69
CA VAL A 34 -11.63 -10.20 10.66
C VAL A 34 -13.03 -10.75 10.98
N LYS A 35 -13.70 -10.24 12.01
CA LYS A 35 -15.06 -10.63 12.38
C LYS A 35 -16.07 -10.36 11.25
N ASN A 36 -15.87 -9.29 10.50
CA ASN A 36 -16.69 -8.94 9.33
C ASN A 36 -16.36 -9.76 8.08
N GLY A 37 -15.44 -10.72 8.16
CA GLY A 37 -15.13 -11.67 7.09
C GLY A 37 -14.16 -11.16 6.03
N LEU A 38 -13.52 -10.01 6.24
CA LEU A 38 -12.49 -9.50 5.34
C LEU A 38 -11.27 -10.44 5.31
N LYS A 39 -10.56 -10.42 4.19
CA LYS A 39 -9.40 -11.30 3.94
C LYS A 39 -8.07 -10.57 4.05
N GLY A 40 -8.11 -9.26 4.18
CA GLY A 40 -6.91 -8.44 4.33
C GLY A 40 -7.22 -6.96 4.33
N VAL A 41 -6.14 -6.19 4.38
CA VAL A 41 -6.13 -4.74 4.33
C VAL A 41 -5.09 -4.22 3.34
N PHE A 42 -5.39 -3.07 2.72
CA PHE A 42 -4.45 -2.26 1.94
C PHE A 42 -4.21 -0.96 2.69
N ILE A 43 -3.14 -0.90 3.47
CA ILE A 43 -2.83 0.19 4.39
C ILE A 43 -1.95 1.27 3.75
N ASN A 44 -1.94 2.46 4.34
CA ASN A 44 -1.14 3.61 3.89
C ASN A 44 -1.45 4.05 2.43
N GLY A 45 -2.59 3.63 1.88
CA GLY A 45 -3.09 4.11 0.60
C GLY A 45 -3.76 5.48 0.71
N SER A 46 -4.60 5.83 -0.26
CA SER A 46 -5.31 7.13 -0.28
C SER A 46 -6.25 7.29 0.91
N SER A 47 -7.04 6.25 1.23
CA SER A 47 -7.94 6.27 2.41
C SER A 47 -7.16 6.30 3.72
N GLY A 48 -5.98 5.67 3.76
CA GLY A 48 -5.08 5.69 4.92
C GLY A 48 -4.17 6.91 4.97
N GLU A 49 -4.39 7.92 4.10
CA GLU A 49 -3.67 9.20 4.09
C GLU A 49 -2.14 9.08 3.96
N GLY A 50 -1.65 7.98 3.38
CA GLY A 50 -0.24 7.61 3.38
C GLY A 50 0.73 8.63 2.76
N TYR A 51 0.26 9.49 1.86
CA TYR A 51 1.08 10.58 1.32
C TYR A 51 1.20 11.80 2.27
N MET A 52 0.40 11.84 3.34
CA MET A 52 0.41 12.88 4.35
C MET A 52 1.18 12.47 5.60
N LEU A 53 1.60 11.22 5.66
CA LEU A 53 2.38 10.64 6.75
C LEU A 53 3.88 10.63 6.42
N THR A 54 4.71 10.74 7.44
CA THR A 54 6.15 10.52 7.33
C THR A 54 6.44 9.03 7.02
N ALA A 55 7.63 8.74 6.50
CA ALA A 55 8.04 7.35 6.27
C ALA A 55 8.04 6.53 7.57
N GLU A 56 8.47 7.16 8.67
CA GLU A 56 8.54 6.55 10.00
C GLU A 56 7.16 6.15 10.52
N GLU A 57 6.17 7.05 10.41
CA GLU A 57 4.77 6.76 10.78
C GLU A 57 4.18 5.63 9.93
N ARG A 58 4.45 5.64 8.62
CA ARG A 58 4.00 4.57 7.71
C ARG A 58 4.58 3.21 8.09
N MET A 59 5.87 3.16 8.46
CA MET A 59 6.53 1.93 8.93
C MET A 59 5.97 1.47 10.28
N GLU A 60 5.72 2.39 11.21
CA GLU A 60 5.11 2.08 12.51
C GLU A 60 3.71 1.49 12.36
N LEU A 61 2.86 2.09 11.53
CA LEU A 61 1.54 1.57 11.20
C LEU A 61 1.60 0.19 10.56
N ALA A 62 2.54 -0.02 9.62
CA ALA A 62 2.69 -1.31 8.97
C ALA A 62 3.07 -2.42 9.97
N ARG A 63 4.00 -2.16 10.89
CA ARG A 63 4.35 -3.07 11.99
C ARG A 63 3.16 -3.38 12.87
N ALA A 64 2.40 -2.35 13.26
CA ALA A 64 1.22 -2.53 14.10
C ALA A 64 0.15 -3.41 13.43
N TRP A 65 -0.11 -3.22 12.12
CA TRP A 65 -1.04 -4.04 11.37
C TRP A 65 -0.58 -5.49 11.23
N VAL A 66 0.70 -5.71 10.84
CA VAL A 66 1.24 -7.07 10.68
C VAL A 66 1.20 -7.83 12.02
N ALA A 67 1.50 -7.16 13.13
CA ALA A 67 1.46 -7.77 14.46
C ALA A 67 0.03 -8.06 14.96
N ALA A 68 -0.97 -7.31 14.48
CA ALA A 68 -2.34 -7.39 15.00
C ALA A 68 -3.22 -8.43 14.31
N VAL A 69 -2.86 -8.87 13.11
CA VAL A 69 -3.71 -9.75 12.30
C VAL A 69 -3.41 -11.24 12.51
N PRO A 70 -4.41 -12.12 12.40
CA PRO A 70 -4.17 -13.56 12.47
C PRO A 70 -3.47 -14.08 11.23
N SER A 71 -2.85 -15.26 11.35
CA SER A 71 -2.27 -15.99 10.21
C SER A 71 -3.29 -16.15 9.08
N GLY A 72 -2.85 -15.89 7.85
CA GLY A 72 -3.67 -15.95 6.64
C GLY A 72 -4.44 -14.67 6.31
N PHE A 73 -4.50 -13.69 7.21
CA PHE A 73 -5.02 -12.37 6.88
C PHE A 73 -3.94 -11.54 6.17
N LYS A 74 -4.28 -10.94 5.05
CA LYS A 74 -3.29 -10.34 4.14
C LYS A 74 -3.12 -8.84 4.45
N VAL A 75 -1.90 -8.44 4.81
CA VAL A 75 -1.55 -7.02 4.95
C VAL A 75 -0.76 -6.59 3.72
N ILE A 76 -1.34 -5.75 2.89
CA ILE A 76 -0.69 -5.14 1.73
C ILE A 76 -0.33 -3.72 2.11
N VAL A 77 0.94 -3.38 2.01
CA VAL A 77 1.44 -2.05 2.39
C VAL A 77 1.60 -1.20 1.14
N HIS A 78 0.92 -0.06 1.08
CA HIS A 78 1.22 0.95 0.06
C HIS A 78 2.56 1.59 0.38
N VAL A 79 3.51 1.48 -0.54
CA VAL A 79 4.89 1.96 -0.39
C VAL A 79 5.23 3.09 -1.36
N GLY A 80 4.27 3.51 -2.20
CA GLY A 80 4.46 4.60 -3.15
C GLY A 80 4.74 5.93 -2.44
N SER A 81 5.66 6.71 -3.01
CA SER A 81 6.03 8.05 -2.57
C SER A 81 6.46 8.89 -3.78
N CYS A 82 6.45 10.23 -3.64
CA CYS A 82 7.08 11.13 -4.61
C CYS A 82 8.62 11.00 -4.61
N CYS A 83 9.19 10.43 -3.55
CA CYS A 83 10.62 10.12 -3.46
C CYS A 83 10.84 8.61 -3.67
N LEU A 84 11.41 8.22 -4.82
CA LEU A 84 11.66 6.80 -5.12
C LEU A 84 12.54 6.10 -4.06
N ARG A 85 13.50 6.81 -3.47
CA ARG A 85 14.35 6.25 -2.39
C ARG A 85 13.55 5.93 -1.14
N GLU A 86 12.55 6.76 -0.82
CA GLU A 86 11.61 6.50 0.27
C GLU A 86 10.72 5.29 -0.03
N SER A 87 10.20 5.18 -1.26
CA SER A 87 9.44 4.00 -1.69
C SER A 87 10.26 2.71 -1.54
N VAL A 88 11.55 2.74 -1.91
CA VAL A 88 12.47 1.61 -1.73
C VAL A 88 12.68 1.28 -0.24
N LYS A 89 12.84 2.31 0.62
CA LYS A 89 12.96 2.12 2.08
C LYS A 89 11.72 1.45 2.66
N LEU A 90 10.54 1.95 2.31
CA LEU A 90 9.26 1.41 2.75
C LEU A 90 9.01 -0.02 2.26
N ALA A 91 9.41 -0.34 1.02
CA ALA A 91 9.28 -1.69 0.48
C ALA A 91 10.16 -2.69 1.23
N ARG A 92 11.41 -2.34 1.54
CA ARG A 92 12.31 -3.18 2.35
C ARG A 92 11.76 -3.42 3.75
N ASP A 93 11.31 -2.36 4.42
CA ASP A 93 10.69 -2.47 5.74
C ASP A 93 9.47 -3.39 5.71
N ALA A 94 8.61 -3.27 4.68
CA ALA A 94 7.44 -4.13 4.54
C ALA A 94 7.83 -5.62 4.39
N GLU A 95 8.92 -5.92 3.67
CA GLU A 95 9.45 -7.28 3.56
C GLU A 95 10.03 -7.78 4.89
N GLU A 96 10.82 -6.96 5.57
CA GLU A 96 11.45 -7.29 6.86
C GLU A 96 10.42 -7.61 7.95
N ILE A 97 9.31 -6.89 7.99
CA ILE A 97 8.24 -7.11 8.98
C ILE A 97 7.30 -8.27 8.63
N GLY A 98 7.46 -8.88 7.45
CA GLY A 98 6.63 -9.99 7.00
C GLY A 98 5.24 -9.58 6.50
N ALA A 99 5.11 -8.41 5.88
CA ALA A 99 3.88 -8.05 5.15
C ALA A 99 3.56 -9.10 4.08
N TRP A 100 2.29 -9.25 3.74
CA TRP A 100 1.89 -10.21 2.71
C TRP A 100 2.21 -9.72 1.29
N GLY A 101 2.21 -8.41 1.07
CA GLY A 101 2.52 -7.82 -0.22
C GLY A 101 2.72 -6.31 -0.12
N ILE A 102 3.19 -5.72 -1.22
CA ILE A 102 3.35 -4.28 -1.34
C ILE A 102 2.57 -3.75 -2.54
N GLY A 103 2.19 -2.48 -2.48
CA GLY A 103 1.55 -1.80 -3.60
C GLY A 103 2.05 -0.38 -3.78
N ALA A 104 2.00 0.13 -5.01
CA ALA A 104 2.28 1.52 -5.30
C ALA A 104 1.39 2.05 -6.42
N MET A 105 1.00 3.30 -6.33
CA MET A 105 0.47 4.05 -7.48
C MET A 105 1.59 4.86 -8.14
N ALA A 106 1.35 5.33 -9.36
CA ALA A 106 2.24 6.32 -9.96
C ALA A 106 2.33 7.55 -9.04
N PRO A 107 3.52 8.16 -8.86
CA PRO A 107 3.65 9.32 -8.00
C PRO A 107 2.73 10.46 -8.50
N PRO A 108 2.00 11.12 -7.61
CA PRO A 108 1.13 12.23 -7.99
C PRO A 108 1.93 13.47 -8.43
N PHE A 109 3.21 13.55 -8.02
CA PHE A 109 4.13 14.61 -8.41
C PHE A 109 5.60 14.14 -8.27
N PRO A 110 6.48 14.46 -9.27
CA PRO A 110 6.10 14.87 -10.62
C PRO A 110 5.35 13.77 -11.36
N LYS A 111 4.45 14.17 -12.28
CA LYS A 111 3.67 13.20 -13.04
C LYS A 111 4.55 12.47 -14.04
N ILE A 112 4.43 11.17 -14.09
CA ILE A 112 5.11 10.33 -15.08
C ILE A 112 4.41 10.50 -16.43
N GLY A 113 5.17 10.88 -17.44
CA GLY A 113 4.67 11.15 -18.81
C GLY A 113 4.79 9.98 -19.77
N ARG A 114 5.55 8.94 -19.44
CA ARG A 114 5.85 7.80 -20.31
C ARG A 114 5.66 6.48 -19.57
N ILE A 115 5.15 5.48 -20.30
CA ILE A 115 4.88 4.16 -19.70
C ILE A 115 6.17 3.46 -19.25
N GLU A 116 7.26 3.63 -19.97
CA GLU A 116 8.55 3.03 -19.64
C GLU A 116 9.10 3.58 -18.31
N GLU A 117 8.85 4.86 -18.02
CA GLU A 117 9.23 5.48 -16.75
C GLU A 117 8.39 4.93 -15.60
N LEU A 118 7.09 4.68 -15.82
CA LEU A 118 6.21 4.06 -14.85
C LEU A 118 6.64 2.62 -14.56
N VAL A 119 6.91 1.85 -15.60
CA VAL A 119 7.41 0.47 -15.46
C VAL A 119 8.71 0.47 -14.65
N LYS A 120 9.67 1.31 -14.99
CA LYS A 120 10.94 1.40 -14.26
C LYS A 120 10.76 1.81 -12.79
N TYR A 121 9.82 2.72 -12.51
CA TYR A 121 9.46 3.09 -11.13
C TYR A 121 8.93 1.88 -10.36
N CYS A 122 7.97 1.14 -10.92
CA CYS A 122 7.39 -0.04 -10.30
C CYS A 122 8.44 -1.16 -10.11
N GLU A 123 9.25 -1.44 -11.14
CA GLU A 123 10.33 -2.45 -11.07
C GLU A 123 11.35 -2.12 -9.97
N THR A 124 11.72 -0.85 -9.83
CA THR A 124 12.67 -0.42 -8.79
C THR A 124 12.12 -0.67 -7.38
N ILE A 125 10.82 -0.43 -7.18
CA ILE A 125 10.15 -0.69 -5.90
C ILE A 125 10.01 -2.19 -5.65
N ALA A 126 9.53 -2.95 -6.65
CA ALA A 126 9.36 -4.39 -6.55
C ALA A 126 10.69 -5.12 -6.26
N ALA A 127 11.77 -4.68 -6.91
CA ALA A 127 13.11 -5.24 -6.67
C ALA A 127 13.65 -4.99 -5.23
N ALA A 128 13.07 -4.04 -4.50
CA ALA A 128 13.46 -3.77 -3.11
C ALA A 128 12.82 -4.74 -2.09
N ALA A 129 11.78 -5.48 -2.50
CA ALA A 129 11.08 -6.49 -1.71
C ALA A 129 10.78 -7.73 -2.58
N PRO A 130 11.80 -8.48 -3.02
CA PRO A 130 11.67 -9.49 -4.05
C PRO A 130 10.86 -10.72 -3.64
N SER A 131 10.67 -10.96 -2.35
CA SER A 131 9.84 -12.06 -1.84
C SER A 131 8.35 -11.71 -1.77
N LEU A 132 8.00 -10.42 -1.89
CA LEU A 132 6.62 -9.97 -1.76
C LEU A 132 5.94 -9.78 -3.14
N PRO A 133 4.66 -10.14 -3.27
CA PRO A 133 3.85 -9.72 -4.40
C PRO A 133 3.79 -8.20 -4.50
N PHE A 134 3.99 -7.66 -5.71
CA PHE A 134 3.82 -6.24 -6.01
C PHE A 134 2.49 -5.98 -6.71
N TYR A 135 1.74 -4.97 -6.26
CA TYR A 135 0.45 -4.55 -6.84
C TYR A 135 0.53 -3.12 -7.36
N TYR A 136 0.24 -2.92 -8.64
CA TYR A 136 0.07 -1.56 -9.15
C TYR A 136 -1.33 -1.04 -8.81
N TYR A 137 -1.38 0.06 -8.05
CA TYR A 137 -2.64 0.73 -7.68
C TYR A 137 -2.95 1.82 -8.72
N HIS A 138 -3.94 1.58 -9.56
CA HIS A 138 -4.28 2.46 -10.67
C HIS A 138 -5.36 3.46 -10.30
N ILE A 139 -5.00 4.75 -10.20
CA ILE A 139 -5.93 5.87 -10.01
C ILE A 139 -5.68 6.93 -11.10
N PRO A 140 -6.28 6.78 -12.30
CA PRO A 140 -6.03 7.68 -13.43
C PRO A 140 -6.28 9.15 -13.11
N ALA A 141 -7.34 9.45 -12.36
CA ALA A 141 -7.71 10.81 -11.98
C ALA A 141 -6.61 11.53 -11.17
N SER A 142 -5.88 10.79 -10.33
CA SER A 142 -4.80 11.36 -9.50
C SER A 142 -3.45 11.41 -10.22
N THR A 143 -3.22 10.48 -11.16
CA THR A 143 -1.91 10.27 -11.76
C THR A 143 -1.83 10.71 -13.23
N LEU A 144 -2.97 11.09 -13.85
CA LEU A 144 -3.12 11.38 -15.31
C LEU A 144 -2.62 10.23 -16.20
N SER A 145 -2.55 9.02 -15.71
CA SER A 145 -2.08 7.86 -16.47
C SER A 145 -3.03 7.42 -17.59
N THR A 146 -4.20 8.06 -17.74
CA THR A 146 -5.08 7.90 -18.91
C THR A 146 -4.40 8.31 -20.22
N SER A 147 -3.45 9.26 -20.19
CA SER A 147 -2.67 9.64 -21.36
C SER A 147 -1.61 8.60 -21.76
N LEU A 148 -1.34 7.62 -20.91
CA LEU A 148 -0.36 6.56 -21.13
C LEU A 148 -0.95 5.31 -21.83
N GLY A 149 -2.20 5.38 -22.33
CA GLY A 149 -2.88 4.24 -22.98
C GLY A 149 -3.28 3.11 -22.03
N VAL A 150 -3.15 3.32 -20.72
CA VAL A 150 -3.71 2.40 -19.72
C VAL A 150 -5.21 2.61 -19.69
N THR A 151 -5.95 1.75 -20.40
CA THR A 151 -7.42 1.81 -20.46
C THR A 151 -8.01 1.57 -19.08
N THR A 152 -9.03 2.38 -18.75
CA THR A 152 -9.83 2.28 -17.52
C THR A 152 -10.74 1.05 -17.55
N THR A 153 -10.17 -0.13 -17.47
CA THR A 153 -10.88 -1.30 -16.97
C THR A 153 -10.73 -1.33 -15.45
N PRO A 154 -11.71 -1.88 -14.70
CA PRO A 154 -11.67 -1.84 -13.23
C PRO A 154 -10.34 -2.34 -12.68
N PRO A 155 -9.97 -2.03 -11.42
CA PRO A 155 -8.62 -2.14 -10.91
C PRO A 155 -8.00 -3.49 -11.26
N VAL A 156 -7.10 -3.48 -12.25
CA VAL A 156 -6.34 -4.66 -12.64
C VAL A 156 -5.14 -4.67 -11.70
N PHE A 157 -5.22 -5.52 -10.71
CA PHE A 157 -4.03 -5.93 -9.99
C PHE A 157 -3.21 -6.76 -10.97
N LEU A 158 -2.17 -6.16 -11.55
CA LEU A 158 -1.21 -6.89 -12.38
C LEU A 158 -0.40 -7.80 -11.46
N SER A 159 -0.63 -9.07 -11.59
CA SER A 159 0.15 -10.15 -10.96
C SER A 159 1.38 -10.48 -11.78
#